data_96f4564f5b5b1af73a1ca5ce366e9434
#
_entry.id   96f4564f5b5b1af73a1ca5ce366e9434
#
_cell.length_a   1.000
_cell.length_b   1.000
_cell.length_c   1.000
_cell.angle_alpha   90.00
_cell.angle_beta   90.00
_cell.angle_gamma   90.00
#
_symmetry.space_group_name_H-M   'P 1'
#
loop_
_entity.id
_entity.type
_entity.pdbx_description
1 polymer ?
#
loop_
_entity_poly.entity_id
_entity_poly.type
_entity_poly.pdbx_seq_one_letter_code
_entity_poly.pdbx_strand_id
1 'polypeptide(L)'
;MSDQLAISNILFSSSMIKWGKAHAPEMMKQFKPKRLPPSKDNTVGNLNEQKITVIQDAYDNGEADYLPAINVKQYKATGYYEVIDGRHRVVTALKNGKQHIKASLAEYGGRVNRSSKRKTSARRRKTSARRRKTSARRRKTSARRRKTRR
;
A
#
# COMPACT_ATOMS: atom_id res chain seq x y z
N MET A 1 -6.33 8.49 16.02
CA MET A 1 -7.08 9.67 15.55
C MET A 1 -6.55 10.05 14.17
N SER A 2 -7.43 10.32 13.24
CA SER A 2 -7.05 10.84 11.92
C SER A 2 -7.23 12.34 11.94
N ASP A 3 -6.16 13.07 11.66
CA ASP A 3 -6.17 14.52 11.60
C ASP A 3 -6.50 15.00 10.19
N GLN A 4 -7.11 16.17 10.09
CA GLN A 4 -7.34 16.84 8.80
C GLN A 4 -6.03 17.52 8.39
N LEU A 5 -5.43 17.04 7.30
CA LEU A 5 -4.19 17.57 6.75
C LEU A 5 -4.49 18.44 5.53
N ALA A 6 -3.93 19.65 5.50
CA ALA A 6 -4.02 20.50 4.33
C ALA A 6 -3.21 19.89 3.17
N ILE A 7 -3.83 19.77 2.00
CA ILE A 7 -3.20 19.21 0.80
C ILE A 7 -1.99 20.05 0.37
N SER A 8 -2.00 21.35 0.63
CA SER A 8 -0.88 22.27 0.39
C SER A 8 0.41 21.91 1.15
N ASN A 9 0.30 21.16 2.25
CA ASN A 9 1.44 20.73 3.05
C ASN A 9 1.97 19.35 2.61
N ILE A 10 1.39 18.75 1.58
CA ILE A 10 1.81 17.45 1.05
C ILE A 10 2.87 17.64 -0.05
N LEU A 11 3.93 16.83 0.00
CA LEU A 11 4.90 16.73 -1.08
C LEU A 11 4.37 15.83 -2.19
N PHE A 12 4.34 16.35 -3.41
CA PHE A 12 3.83 15.63 -4.57
C PHE A 12 4.94 14.95 -5.34
N SER A 13 4.73 13.68 -5.68
CA SER A 13 5.57 12.95 -6.63
C SER A 13 5.37 13.48 -8.05
N SER A 14 6.33 13.22 -8.95
CA SER A 14 6.22 13.61 -10.36
C SER A 14 4.95 13.05 -11.01
N SER A 15 4.55 11.83 -10.66
CA SER A 15 3.32 11.21 -11.15
C SER A 15 2.05 11.94 -10.67
N MET A 16 2.02 12.38 -9.42
CA MET A 16 0.92 13.17 -8.88
C MET A 16 0.82 14.55 -9.55
N ILE A 17 1.96 15.20 -9.78
CA ILE A 17 2.01 16.52 -10.45
C ILE A 17 1.54 16.40 -11.90
N LYS A 18 2.03 15.39 -12.62
CA LYS A 18 1.63 15.14 -14.02
C LYS A 18 0.12 14.89 -14.11
N TRP A 19 -0.40 14.04 -13.24
CA TRP A 19 -1.83 13.75 -13.21
C TRP A 19 -2.67 14.97 -12.82
N GLY A 20 -2.26 15.73 -11.81
CA GLY A 20 -2.95 16.94 -11.35
C GLY A 20 -3.03 18.01 -12.44
N LYS A 21 -1.94 18.23 -13.18
CA LYS A 21 -1.94 19.17 -14.31
C LYS A 21 -2.91 18.78 -15.43
N ALA A 22 -3.08 17.47 -15.66
CA ALA A 22 -3.99 16.95 -16.66
C ALA A 22 -5.47 17.02 -16.25
N HIS A 23 -5.78 16.78 -14.97
CA HIS A 23 -7.15 16.56 -14.50
C HIS A 23 -7.68 17.65 -13.56
N ALA A 24 -6.81 18.45 -12.94
CA ALA A 24 -7.16 19.52 -12.01
C ALA A 24 -6.23 20.74 -12.15
N PRO A 25 -6.08 21.32 -13.36
CA PRO A 25 -5.10 22.38 -13.62
C PRO A 25 -5.30 23.63 -12.75
N GLU A 26 -6.54 24.01 -12.48
CA GLU A 26 -6.84 25.18 -11.66
C GLU A 26 -6.39 24.98 -10.21
N MET A 27 -6.64 23.80 -9.64
CA MET A 27 -6.19 23.46 -8.28
C MET A 27 -4.68 23.43 -8.21
N MET A 28 -4.01 22.92 -9.24
CA MET A 28 -2.54 22.88 -9.32
C MET A 28 -1.93 24.28 -9.39
N LYS A 29 -2.58 25.22 -10.06
CA LYS A 29 -2.16 26.64 -10.06
C LYS A 29 -2.34 27.29 -8.71
N GLN A 30 -3.46 27.02 -8.04
CA GLN A 30 -3.80 27.59 -6.74
C GLN A 30 -2.87 27.05 -5.62
N PHE A 31 -2.64 25.74 -5.54
CA PHE A 31 -1.85 25.12 -4.47
C PHE A 31 -0.36 25.20 -4.67
N LYS A 32 0.14 25.28 -5.92
CA LYS A 32 1.56 25.26 -6.24
C LYS A 32 2.30 24.15 -5.47
N PRO A 33 1.95 22.87 -5.68
CA PRO A 33 2.42 21.77 -4.85
C PRO A 33 3.95 21.69 -4.86
N LYS A 34 4.54 21.46 -3.71
CA LYS A 34 5.97 21.22 -3.60
C LYS A 34 6.32 19.80 -4.03
N ARG A 35 7.44 19.66 -4.73
CA ARG A 35 7.92 18.37 -5.22
C ARG A 35 8.58 17.56 -4.12
N LEU A 36 8.35 16.26 -4.18
CA LEU A 36 9.12 15.27 -3.44
C LEU A 36 10.58 15.28 -3.94
N PRO A 37 11.58 15.13 -3.06
CA PRO A 37 12.99 15.04 -3.46
C PRO A 37 13.21 13.93 -4.51
N PRO A 38 14.08 14.13 -5.51
CA PRO A 38 14.29 13.16 -6.60
C PRO A 38 14.69 11.76 -6.12
N SER A 39 15.46 11.68 -5.04
CA SER A 39 15.87 10.40 -4.43
C SER A 39 14.68 9.57 -3.93
N LYS A 40 13.60 10.21 -3.54
CA LYS A 40 12.36 9.58 -3.09
C LYS A 40 11.37 9.39 -4.23
N ASP A 41 11.29 10.34 -5.14
CA ASP A 41 10.39 10.32 -6.29
C ASP A 41 10.64 9.11 -7.21
N ASN A 42 11.91 8.73 -7.39
CA ASN A 42 12.28 7.55 -8.17
C ASN A 42 11.81 6.21 -7.58
N THR A 43 11.50 6.16 -6.28
CA THR A 43 11.00 4.96 -5.60
C THR A 43 9.48 4.86 -5.64
N VAL A 44 8.81 5.92 -6.08
CA VAL A 44 7.36 6.05 -6.10
C VAL A 44 6.82 5.66 -7.47
N GLY A 45 6.06 4.58 -7.54
CA GLY A 45 5.44 4.09 -8.78
C GLY A 45 4.39 5.06 -9.36
N ASN A 46 4.00 4.81 -10.60
CA ASN A 46 2.94 5.55 -11.29
C ASN A 46 1.58 5.43 -10.57
N LEU A 47 0.71 6.40 -10.82
CA LEU A 47 -0.67 6.32 -10.36
C LEU A 47 -1.45 5.30 -11.19
N ASN A 48 -2.35 4.57 -10.53
CA ASN A 48 -3.24 3.62 -11.17
C ASN A 48 -4.61 4.27 -11.38
N GLU A 49 -5.03 4.41 -12.63
CA GLU A 49 -6.29 5.05 -12.99
C GLU A 49 -7.52 4.30 -12.49
N GLN A 50 -7.48 2.98 -12.46
CA GLN A 50 -8.58 2.17 -11.92
C GLN A 50 -8.82 2.47 -10.43
N LYS A 51 -7.75 2.62 -9.65
CA LYS A 51 -7.87 3.01 -8.24
C LYS A 51 -8.42 4.42 -8.07
N ILE A 52 -8.06 5.34 -8.97
CA ILE A 52 -8.58 6.70 -8.97
C ILE A 52 -10.08 6.70 -9.29
N THR A 53 -10.51 5.89 -10.26
CA THR A 53 -11.94 5.75 -10.63
C THR A 53 -12.76 5.25 -9.45
N VAL A 54 -12.33 4.18 -8.78
CA VAL A 54 -13.03 3.66 -7.58
C VAL A 54 -13.14 4.71 -6.47
N ILE A 55 -12.09 5.50 -6.25
CA ILE A 55 -12.14 6.58 -5.26
C ILE A 55 -13.05 7.72 -5.74
N GLN A 56 -13.04 8.04 -7.03
CA GLN A 56 -13.94 9.04 -7.60
C GLN A 56 -15.41 8.64 -7.43
N ASP A 57 -15.74 7.37 -7.66
CA ASP A 57 -17.08 6.84 -7.44
C ASP A 57 -17.56 7.07 -5.99
N ALA A 58 -16.66 6.93 -5.01
CA ALA A 58 -16.99 7.24 -3.61
C ALA A 58 -17.29 8.75 -3.39
N TYR A 59 -16.60 9.65 -4.10
CA TYR A 59 -16.93 11.08 -4.07
C TYR A 59 -18.28 11.37 -4.73
N ASP A 60 -18.54 10.75 -5.87
CA ASP A 60 -19.77 10.94 -6.63
C ASP A 60 -21.00 10.40 -5.88
N ASN A 61 -20.81 9.34 -5.09
CA ASN A 61 -21.86 8.75 -4.24
C ASN A 61 -22.01 9.44 -2.86
N GLY A 62 -21.19 10.44 -2.55
CA GLY A 62 -21.22 11.11 -1.24
C GLY A 62 -20.57 10.29 -0.11
N GLU A 63 -19.82 9.26 -0.44
CA GLU A 63 -19.16 8.35 0.50
C GLU A 63 -17.70 8.72 0.80
N ALA A 64 -17.26 9.90 0.35
CA ALA A 64 -15.88 10.34 0.51
C ALA A 64 -15.39 10.36 1.98
N ASP A 65 -16.31 10.62 2.91
CA ASP A 65 -16.00 10.66 4.34
C ASP A 65 -15.73 9.28 4.96
N TYR A 66 -16.14 8.22 4.29
CA TYR A 66 -15.85 6.83 4.71
C TYR A 66 -14.52 6.31 4.16
N LEU A 67 -13.88 7.05 3.25
CA LEU A 67 -12.57 6.68 2.76
C LEU A 67 -11.55 6.64 3.92
N PRO A 68 -10.68 5.64 3.96
CA PRO A 68 -9.66 5.54 4.99
C PRO A 68 -8.68 6.71 4.92
N ALA A 69 -8.13 7.12 6.07
CA ALA A 69 -7.11 8.15 6.14
C ALA A 69 -5.88 7.76 5.30
N ILE A 70 -5.22 8.76 4.71
CA ILE A 70 -3.92 8.55 4.07
C ILE A 70 -2.83 8.40 5.13
N ASN A 71 -1.79 7.60 4.85
CA ASN A 71 -0.64 7.49 5.73
C ASN A 71 0.45 8.44 5.27
N VAL A 72 0.90 9.30 6.16
CA VAL A 72 1.91 10.33 5.87
C VAL A 72 3.05 10.30 6.87
N LYS A 73 4.23 10.72 6.41
CA LYS A 73 5.42 10.94 7.23
C LYS A 73 5.77 12.41 7.21
N GLN A 74 5.99 12.98 8.38
CA GLN A 74 6.40 14.39 8.49
C GLN A 74 7.91 14.55 8.31
N TYR A 75 8.30 15.50 7.48
CA TYR A 75 9.66 16.01 7.40
C TYR A 75 9.84 17.12 8.45
N LYS A 76 10.47 16.81 9.56
CA LYS A 76 10.66 17.75 10.69
C LYS A 76 11.32 19.07 10.28
N ALA A 77 12.24 19.02 9.31
CA ALA A 77 12.98 20.21 8.87
C ALA A 77 12.13 21.22 8.10
N THR A 78 11.07 20.78 7.41
CA THR A 78 10.26 21.63 6.52
C THR A 78 8.80 21.74 6.92
N GLY A 79 8.34 20.87 7.81
CA GLY A 79 6.92 20.77 8.19
C GLY A 79 6.01 20.15 7.14
N TYR A 80 6.54 19.73 5.98
CA TYR A 80 5.79 19.07 4.92
C TYR A 80 5.65 17.58 5.17
N TYR A 81 4.70 16.96 4.46
CA TYR A 81 4.35 15.56 4.62
C TYR A 81 4.58 14.77 3.34
N GLU A 82 5.26 13.64 3.44
CA GLU A 82 5.38 12.64 2.38
C GLU A 82 4.23 11.62 2.51
N VAL A 83 3.54 11.32 1.42
CA VAL A 83 2.50 10.29 1.40
C VAL A 83 3.14 8.91 1.26
N ILE A 84 3.01 8.09 2.29
CA ILE A 84 3.47 6.69 2.28
C ILE A 84 2.41 5.79 1.62
N ASP A 85 1.14 5.98 1.97
CA ASP A 85 0.00 5.32 1.33
C ASP A 85 -1.16 6.28 1.13
N GLY A 86 -1.87 6.12 0.02
CA GLY A 86 -3.06 6.91 -0.29
C GLY A 86 -2.86 8.02 -1.33
N ARG A 87 -1.81 7.99 -2.13
CA ARG A 87 -1.55 8.99 -3.19
C ARG A 87 -2.74 9.16 -4.15
N HIS A 88 -3.42 8.07 -4.49
CA HIS A 88 -4.63 8.09 -5.33
C HIS A 88 -5.75 8.91 -4.67
N ARG A 89 -5.92 8.78 -3.35
CA ARG A 89 -6.89 9.57 -2.57
C ARG A 89 -6.56 11.05 -2.57
N VAL A 90 -5.27 11.41 -2.47
CA VAL A 90 -4.82 12.81 -2.51
C VAL A 90 -5.15 13.47 -3.85
N VAL A 91 -4.82 12.83 -4.97
CA VAL A 91 -5.08 13.41 -6.30
C VAL A 91 -6.57 13.46 -6.61
N THR A 92 -7.36 12.47 -6.16
CA THR A 92 -8.82 12.49 -6.32
C THR A 92 -9.46 13.58 -5.44
N ALA A 93 -9.01 13.77 -4.20
CA ALA A 93 -9.46 14.86 -3.35
C ALA A 93 -9.16 16.22 -3.99
N LEU A 94 -7.96 16.38 -4.56
CA LEU A 94 -7.57 17.57 -5.30
C LEU A 94 -8.50 17.85 -6.48
N LYS A 95 -8.80 16.83 -7.30
CA LYS A 95 -9.74 16.94 -8.43
C LYS A 95 -11.13 17.39 -7.99
N ASN A 96 -11.59 16.93 -6.82
CA ASN A 96 -12.88 17.31 -6.25
C ASN A 96 -12.85 18.62 -5.45
N GLY A 97 -11.78 19.42 -5.59
CA GLY A 97 -11.68 20.74 -4.96
C GLY A 97 -11.51 20.72 -3.43
N LYS A 98 -11.15 19.59 -2.85
CA LYS A 98 -10.91 19.51 -1.41
C LYS A 98 -9.57 20.16 -1.04
N GLN A 99 -9.59 20.94 0.03
CA GLN A 99 -8.38 21.57 0.57
C GLN A 99 -7.70 20.75 1.66
N HIS A 100 -8.45 19.86 2.28
CA HIS A 100 -8.01 19.02 3.38
C HIS A 100 -8.35 17.55 3.10
N ILE A 101 -7.56 16.66 3.66
CA ILE A 101 -7.75 15.20 3.57
C ILE A 101 -7.46 14.55 4.92
N LYS A 102 -8.20 13.51 5.27
CA LYS A 102 -7.92 12.71 6.48
C LYS A 102 -6.57 12.05 6.37
N ALA A 103 -5.69 12.31 7.33
CA ALA A 103 -4.34 11.76 7.39
C ALA A 103 -4.06 11.10 8.73
N SER A 104 -3.22 10.10 8.71
CA SER A 104 -2.64 9.44 9.88
C SER A 104 -1.12 9.53 9.77
N LEU A 105 -0.46 9.99 10.83
CA LEU A 105 1.00 9.99 10.90
C LEU A 105 1.49 8.55 10.97
N ALA A 106 2.33 8.15 10.01
CA ALA A 106 3.05 6.91 10.12
C ALA A 106 4.06 7.02 11.26
N GLU A 107 3.82 6.30 12.34
CA GLU A 107 4.77 6.20 13.44
C GLU A 107 6.08 5.61 12.93
N TYR A 108 7.18 6.32 13.20
CA TYR A 108 8.51 5.83 12.89
C TYR A 108 8.80 4.64 13.80
N GLY A 109 8.80 3.44 13.23
CA GLY A 109 9.06 2.22 13.97
C GLY A 109 7.92 1.22 14.02
N GLY A 110 6.89 1.39 13.20
CA GLY A 110 5.91 0.33 12.99
C GLY A 110 6.65 -0.94 12.58
N ARG A 111 6.97 -1.80 13.56
CA ARG A 111 7.39 -3.17 13.32
C ARG A 111 6.39 -3.73 12.32
N VAL A 112 6.79 -3.79 11.07
CA VAL A 112 6.07 -4.62 10.08
C VAL A 112 5.88 -5.95 10.78
N ASN A 113 4.65 -6.28 11.12
CA ASN A 113 4.32 -7.50 11.85
C ASN A 113 4.83 -8.69 11.02
N ARG A 114 6.10 -9.06 11.20
CA ARG A 114 6.71 -10.26 10.60
C ARG A 114 6.02 -11.55 11.08
N SER A 115 5.05 -11.42 12.01
CA SER A 115 4.32 -12.55 12.56
C SER A 115 3.45 -13.29 11.54
N SER A 116 2.91 -12.62 10.53
CA SER A 116 2.10 -13.28 9.51
C SER A 116 2.91 -14.13 8.54
N LYS A 117 4.17 -13.74 8.21
CA LYS A 117 5.04 -14.55 7.36
C LYS A 117 5.62 -15.79 8.08
N ARG A 118 5.79 -15.74 9.40
CA ARG A 118 6.27 -16.92 10.16
C ARG A 118 5.22 -18.03 10.28
N LYS A 119 3.93 -17.68 10.36
CA LYS A 119 2.86 -18.70 10.44
C LYS A 119 2.71 -19.51 9.15
N THR A 120 2.91 -18.90 7.98
CA THR A 120 2.82 -19.60 6.69
C THR A 120 4.01 -20.51 6.42
N SER A 121 5.23 -20.14 6.82
CA SER A 121 6.42 -20.99 6.64
C SER A 121 6.44 -22.18 7.59
N ALA A 122 5.95 -22.05 8.82
CA ALA A 122 5.80 -23.16 9.77
C ALA A 122 4.73 -24.17 9.30
N ARG A 123 3.66 -23.70 8.65
CA ARG A 123 2.60 -24.57 8.08
C ARG A 123 3.11 -25.36 6.88
N ARG A 124 3.96 -24.77 6.03
CA ARG A 124 4.60 -25.46 4.91
C ARG A 124 5.59 -26.54 5.35
N ARG A 125 6.34 -26.32 6.44
CA ARG A 125 7.26 -27.33 6.98
C ARG A 125 6.53 -28.56 7.56
N LYS A 126 5.36 -28.39 8.18
CA LYS A 126 4.55 -29.50 8.68
C LYS A 126 3.98 -30.39 7.56
N THR A 127 3.60 -29.82 6.42
CA THR A 127 3.08 -30.59 5.29
C THR A 127 4.17 -31.37 4.56
N SER A 128 5.39 -30.83 4.43
CA SER A 128 6.52 -31.54 3.81
C SER A 128 7.04 -32.69 4.68
N ALA A 129 7.06 -32.54 6.01
CA ALA A 129 7.42 -33.62 6.93
C ALA A 129 6.38 -34.77 6.91
N ARG A 130 5.11 -34.46 6.72
CA ARG A 130 4.04 -35.47 6.61
C ARG A 130 4.12 -36.26 5.29
N ARG A 131 4.51 -35.62 4.19
CA ARG A 131 4.74 -36.30 2.89
C ARG A 131 5.94 -37.26 2.94
N ARG A 132 7.01 -36.93 3.67
CA ARG A 132 8.19 -37.82 3.81
C ARG A 132 7.86 -39.08 4.60
N LYS A 133 7.00 -39.01 5.62
CA LYS A 133 6.58 -40.19 6.41
C LYS A 133 5.74 -41.17 5.59
N THR A 134 4.88 -40.70 4.68
CA THR A 134 4.06 -41.58 3.83
C THR A 134 4.85 -42.26 2.74
N SER A 135 5.87 -41.63 2.16
CA SER A 135 6.74 -42.26 1.15
C SER A 135 7.66 -43.33 1.74
N ALA A 136 8.17 -43.14 2.96
CA ALA A 136 8.95 -44.13 3.68
C ALA A 136 8.11 -45.38 4.04
N ARG A 137 6.85 -45.22 4.38
CA ARG A 137 5.94 -46.34 4.68
C ARG A 137 5.59 -47.16 3.43
N ARG A 138 5.44 -46.54 2.25
CA ARG A 138 5.24 -47.26 0.98
C ARG A 138 6.44 -48.11 0.55
N ARG A 139 7.66 -47.67 0.82
CA ARG A 139 8.89 -48.45 0.51
C ARG A 139 9.02 -49.71 1.37
N LYS A 140 8.59 -49.67 2.64
CA LYS A 140 8.64 -50.85 3.52
C LYS A 140 7.61 -51.91 3.13
N THR A 141 6.44 -51.54 2.60
CA THR A 141 5.44 -52.53 2.15
C THR A 141 5.79 -53.19 0.83
N SER A 142 6.46 -52.49 -0.10
CA SER A 142 6.93 -53.11 -1.36
C SER A 142 8.14 -54.07 -1.16
N ALA A 143 9.03 -53.80 -0.20
CA ALA A 143 10.12 -54.71 0.13
C ALA A 143 9.63 -56.00 0.81
N ARG A 144 8.55 -55.95 1.59
CA ARG A 144 7.97 -57.15 2.24
C ARG A 144 7.25 -58.08 1.24
N ARG A 145 6.63 -57.54 0.17
CA ARG A 145 5.98 -58.35 -0.87
C ARG A 145 6.96 -59.13 -1.74
N ARG A 146 8.21 -58.70 -1.85
CA ARG A 146 9.24 -59.46 -2.62
C ARG A 146 9.82 -60.67 -1.88
N LYS A 147 9.73 -60.67 -0.53
CA LYS A 147 10.26 -61.82 0.28
C LYS A 147 9.27 -63.00 0.37
N THR A 148 8.02 -62.84 0.03
CA THR A 148 6.99 -63.90 0.11
C THR A 148 6.73 -64.60 -1.25
N ARG A 149 7.50 -64.27 -2.31
CA ARG A 149 7.38 -64.90 -3.63
C ARG A 149 8.62 -65.72 -4.04
N ARG A 150 9.39 -66.23 -3.08
CA ARG A 150 10.44 -67.23 -3.32
C ARG A 150 10.14 -68.53 -2.55
#